data_15a24b88785985e6ac41aac002f1e50e
#
_entry.id   15a24b88785985e6ac41aac002f1e50e
#
_cell.length_a   1.000
_cell.length_b   1.000
_cell.length_c   1.000
_cell.angle_alpha   90.00
_cell.angle_beta   90.00
_cell.angle_gamma   90.00
#
_symmetry.space_group_name_H-M   'P 1'
#
loop_
_entity.id
_entity.type
_entity.pdbx_description
1 polymer ?
#
loop_
_entity_poly.entity_id
_entity_poly.type
_entity_poly.pdbx_seq_one_letter_code
_entity_poly.pdbx_strand_id
1 'polypeptide(L)'
;MGAWPLTTFDIIIVGAGMAGASVAAELSATARVLLLEREEHPGYHSTGRSAAAYIPSYGHESPSLRLLTHCSLSFLQQPPETFQLPTLLYPRGLLTLAPPGQEAAAESEFERLRQVVPGIVRADREFIRGKIPLIRDEYLTFGWYEPDVFDIDVHALHEGYLRTLRQRGGQLVTSTDITAVERGGGQWHVSTREDTFSAPLLVNAAGAWADQVAALAGVDAIGLMPLRRTAILLDPPAGCDVSGWPLVLASDGSFYLKPDAGLILASPADEHPSLACDARPEELDIAYAAHYAQEALQLEVRQVRHSWAGLRNFVADRRPVIGFAADAEGFFWLAGQGGHGIQTAPAAARLAAALLLHNRVPTDLEQAGLDPAWVSPRRIQAGEGSLTGPTTNFNISR
;
A
#
# COMPACT_ATOMS: atom_id res chain seq x y z
N MET A 1 35.43 24.48 -14.78
CA MET A 1 34.13 23.89 -14.41
C MET A 1 33.65 24.64 -13.19
N GLY A 2 32.66 25.53 -13.33
CA GLY A 2 32.10 26.28 -12.23
C GLY A 2 31.32 25.35 -11.33
N ALA A 3 31.67 25.31 -10.04
CA ALA A 3 30.89 24.60 -9.04
C ALA A 3 29.49 25.25 -8.97
N TRP A 4 28.46 24.54 -9.34
CA TRP A 4 27.08 24.97 -9.10
C TRP A 4 26.90 25.13 -7.58
N PRO A 5 26.17 26.14 -7.10
CA PRO A 5 25.91 26.25 -5.67
C PRO A 5 25.12 25.00 -5.23
N LEU A 6 25.74 24.18 -4.38
CA LEU A 6 25.10 23.02 -3.76
C LEU A 6 23.92 23.52 -2.92
N THR A 7 22.71 23.20 -3.33
CA THR A 7 21.53 23.48 -2.50
C THR A 7 21.45 22.40 -1.42
N THR A 8 21.65 22.83 -0.17
CA THR A 8 21.70 21.92 0.98
C THR A 8 20.34 21.80 1.67
N PHE A 9 19.96 20.59 1.97
CA PHE A 9 18.78 20.24 2.77
C PHE A 9 19.21 19.49 4.03
N ASP A 10 18.28 19.26 4.93
CA ASP A 10 18.52 18.41 6.09
C ASP A 10 18.21 16.96 5.73
N ILE A 11 17.22 16.76 4.85
CA ILE A 11 16.78 15.45 4.39
C ILE A 11 16.41 15.50 2.90
N ILE A 12 16.90 14.54 2.12
CA ILE A 12 16.44 14.27 0.76
C ILE A 12 15.61 12.98 0.79
N ILE A 13 14.44 13.00 0.16
CA ILE A 13 13.54 11.84 0.02
C ILE A 13 13.39 11.53 -1.46
N VAL A 14 13.57 10.26 -1.84
CA VAL A 14 13.45 9.78 -3.21
C VAL A 14 12.13 9.03 -3.39
N GLY A 15 11.29 9.54 -4.29
CA GLY A 15 9.95 9.03 -4.61
C GLY A 15 8.84 9.75 -3.87
N ALA A 16 7.94 10.40 -4.63
CA ALA A 16 6.79 11.13 -4.11
C ALA A 16 5.48 10.33 -4.24
N GLY A 17 5.54 9.02 -4.10
CA GLY A 17 4.39 8.17 -3.82
C GLY A 17 3.89 8.35 -2.38
N MET A 18 2.92 7.55 -1.95
CA MET A 18 2.33 7.65 -0.61
C MET A 18 3.37 7.62 0.51
N ALA A 19 4.36 6.73 0.43
CA ALA A 19 5.41 6.62 1.44
C ALA A 19 6.25 7.89 1.56
N GLY A 20 6.77 8.39 0.43
CA GLY A 20 7.61 9.60 0.43
C GLY A 20 6.84 10.86 0.77
N ALA A 21 5.63 11.04 0.22
CA ALA A 21 4.80 12.20 0.50
C ALA A 21 4.41 12.29 1.99
N SER A 22 4.01 11.15 2.59
CA SER A 22 3.61 11.11 3.99
C SER A 22 4.78 11.40 4.94
N VAL A 23 5.94 10.78 4.74
CA VAL A 23 7.10 11.04 5.60
C VAL A 23 7.69 12.44 5.37
N ALA A 24 7.63 12.97 4.14
CA ALA A 24 8.04 14.34 3.85
C ALA A 24 7.19 15.37 4.60
N ALA A 25 5.87 15.16 4.66
CA ALA A 25 4.97 15.99 5.44
C ALA A 25 5.30 15.96 6.94
N GLU A 26 5.58 14.79 7.52
CA GLU A 26 5.96 14.69 8.93
C GLU A 26 7.29 15.39 9.21
N LEU A 27 8.31 15.14 8.42
CA LEU A 27 9.66 15.67 8.60
C LEU A 27 9.73 17.19 8.38
N SER A 28 8.93 17.74 7.48
CA SER A 28 8.92 19.18 7.18
C SER A 28 8.45 20.07 8.34
N ALA A 29 7.95 19.47 9.42
CA ALA A 29 7.64 20.22 10.64
C ALA A 29 8.89 20.80 11.32
N THR A 30 10.07 20.17 11.16
CA THR A 30 11.29 20.51 11.89
C THR A 30 12.55 20.50 11.04
N ALA A 31 12.48 20.08 9.79
CA ALA A 31 13.61 19.92 8.89
C ALA A 31 13.36 20.55 7.52
N ARG A 32 14.43 20.97 6.83
CA ARG A 32 14.36 21.37 5.41
C ARG A 32 14.37 20.12 4.56
N VAL A 33 13.22 19.79 3.98
CA VAL A 33 12.98 18.55 3.23
C VAL A 33 12.95 18.85 1.74
N LEU A 34 13.69 18.04 0.96
CA LEU A 34 13.57 17.93 -0.48
C LEU A 34 12.94 16.58 -0.82
N LEU A 35 11.86 16.60 -1.57
CA LEU A 35 11.19 15.42 -2.11
C LEU A 35 11.41 15.38 -3.62
N LEU A 36 12.06 14.33 -4.12
CA LEU A 36 12.36 14.12 -5.54
C LEU A 36 11.42 13.09 -6.13
N GLU A 37 10.85 13.39 -7.31
CA GLU A 37 9.98 12.49 -8.07
C GLU A 37 10.40 12.44 -9.53
N ARG A 38 10.50 11.24 -10.08
CA ARG A 38 10.88 11.04 -11.48
C ARG A 38 9.75 11.36 -12.46
N GLU A 39 8.51 11.10 -12.06
CA GLU A 39 7.34 11.36 -12.90
C GLU A 39 6.92 12.84 -12.84
N GLU A 40 6.17 13.29 -13.82
CA GLU A 40 5.58 14.63 -13.85
C GLU A 40 4.56 14.80 -12.72
N HIS A 41 3.78 13.75 -12.47
CA HIS A 41 2.75 13.74 -11.44
C HIS A 41 3.12 12.81 -10.29
N PRO A 42 3.25 13.34 -9.05
CA PRO A 42 3.50 12.52 -7.87
C PRO A 42 2.39 11.47 -7.68
N GLY A 43 2.79 10.27 -7.23
CA GLY A 43 1.84 9.20 -7.01
C GLY A 43 1.38 8.44 -8.26
N TYR A 44 1.98 8.67 -9.42
CA TYR A 44 1.59 8.09 -10.72
C TYR A 44 1.50 6.57 -10.73
N HIS A 45 2.39 5.87 -10.02
CA HIS A 45 2.45 4.40 -10.01
C HIS A 45 1.50 3.78 -8.97
N SER A 46 2.00 2.97 -8.02
CA SER A 46 1.19 2.18 -7.07
C SER A 46 0.18 3.00 -6.29
N THR A 47 0.50 4.24 -5.95
CA THR A 47 -0.38 5.14 -5.20
C THR A 47 -1.64 5.48 -6.00
N GLY A 48 -1.50 6.01 -7.21
CA GLY A 48 -2.63 6.42 -8.06
C GLY A 48 -3.41 5.26 -8.68
N ARG A 49 -2.89 4.04 -8.58
CA ARG A 49 -3.53 2.81 -9.12
C ARG A 49 -4.18 1.96 -8.05
N SER A 50 -4.25 2.46 -6.83
CA SER A 50 -4.73 1.70 -5.69
C SER A 50 -6.26 1.73 -5.58
N ALA A 51 -6.86 0.55 -5.45
CA ALA A 51 -8.26 0.37 -5.05
C ALA A 51 -8.40 0.35 -3.51
N ALA A 52 -7.73 1.28 -2.82
CA ALA A 52 -7.48 1.25 -1.39
C ALA A 52 -8.75 1.22 -0.54
N ALA A 53 -8.69 0.37 0.47
CA ALA A 53 -9.63 0.35 1.56
C ALA A 53 -8.87 0.26 2.89
N TYR A 54 -9.48 0.75 3.97
CA TYR A 54 -9.07 0.47 5.33
C TYR A 54 -9.76 -0.83 5.76
N ILE A 55 -8.98 -1.88 5.97
CA ILE A 55 -9.48 -3.21 6.32
C ILE A 55 -8.72 -3.69 7.57
N PRO A 56 -9.36 -3.73 8.75
CA PRO A 56 -8.73 -4.15 10.00
C PRO A 56 -8.15 -5.57 9.96
N SER A 57 -8.82 -6.49 9.25
CA SER A 57 -8.37 -7.87 9.10
C SER A 57 -7.20 -8.04 8.13
N TYR A 58 -6.99 -7.11 7.20
CA TYR A 58 -5.97 -7.25 6.17
C TYR A 58 -4.56 -7.16 6.76
N GLY A 59 -3.77 -8.22 6.57
CA GLY A 59 -2.43 -8.35 7.16
C GLY A 59 -2.44 -8.74 8.64
N HIS A 60 -3.55 -9.28 9.16
CA HIS A 60 -3.73 -9.69 10.56
C HIS A 60 -2.66 -10.68 11.06
N GLU A 61 -2.06 -11.47 10.18
CA GLU A 61 -0.98 -12.42 10.48
C GLU A 61 0.33 -11.71 10.87
N SER A 62 0.50 -10.46 10.45
CA SER A 62 1.67 -9.65 10.77
C SER A 62 1.35 -8.65 11.89
N PRO A 63 1.93 -8.81 13.10
CA PRO A 63 1.72 -7.85 14.20
C PRO A 63 2.07 -6.41 13.81
N SER A 64 3.16 -6.20 13.05
CA SER A 64 3.55 -4.85 12.61
C SER A 64 2.51 -4.22 11.67
N LEU A 65 1.98 -4.95 10.69
CA LEU A 65 0.96 -4.44 9.77
C LEU A 65 -0.34 -4.13 10.51
N ARG A 66 -0.79 -5.03 11.38
CA ARG A 66 -1.99 -4.82 12.20
C ARG A 66 -1.89 -3.57 13.05
N LEU A 67 -0.75 -3.35 13.74
CA LEU A 67 -0.57 -2.18 14.59
C LEU A 67 -0.45 -0.89 13.76
N LEU A 68 0.30 -0.89 12.65
CA LEU A 68 0.38 0.26 11.76
C LEU A 68 -1.00 0.61 11.17
N THR A 69 -1.81 -0.38 10.81
CA THR A 69 -3.19 -0.16 10.36
C THR A 69 -4.03 0.46 11.46
N HIS A 70 -4.05 -0.14 12.65
CA HIS A 70 -4.83 0.34 13.79
C HIS A 70 -4.43 1.77 14.19
N CYS A 71 -3.14 2.06 14.32
CA CYS A 71 -2.63 3.38 14.69
C CYS A 71 -2.77 4.44 13.60
N SER A 72 -3.19 4.06 12.38
CA SER A 72 -3.51 4.98 11.30
C SER A 72 -4.97 5.44 11.31
N LEU A 73 -5.87 4.70 11.97
CA LEU A 73 -7.32 4.92 11.90
C LEU A 73 -7.73 6.34 12.31
N SER A 74 -7.26 6.81 13.46
CA SER A 74 -7.63 8.13 13.98
C SER A 74 -7.26 9.27 13.03
N PHE A 75 -6.10 9.18 12.39
CA PHE A 75 -5.69 10.15 11.38
C PHE A 75 -6.59 10.10 10.13
N LEU A 76 -6.94 8.91 9.67
CA LEU A 76 -7.81 8.76 8.50
C LEU A 76 -9.25 9.22 8.78
N GLN A 77 -9.73 9.04 10.00
CA GLN A 77 -11.06 9.52 10.43
C GLN A 77 -11.12 11.03 10.62
N GLN A 78 -10.05 11.62 11.14
CA GLN A 78 -9.96 13.05 11.46
C GLN A 78 -8.60 13.60 11.00
N PRO A 79 -8.42 13.78 9.69
CA PRO A 79 -7.17 14.31 9.15
C PRO A 79 -6.96 15.77 9.60
N PRO A 80 -5.71 16.25 9.64
CA PRO A 80 -5.41 17.65 9.90
C PRO A 80 -6.14 18.59 8.92
N GLU A 81 -6.39 19.84 9.32
CA GLU A 81 -7.07 20.86 8.50
C GLU A 81 -6.42 21.08 7.13
N THR A 82 -5.11 20.85 7.03
CA THR A 82 -4.37 20.92 5.76
C THR A 82 -4.91 19.98 4.69
N PHE A 83 -5.62 18.92 5.07
CA PHE A 83 -6.24 17.96 4.15
C PHE A 83 -7.57 18.47 3.56
N GLN A 84 -8.19 19.49 4.18
CA GLN A 84 -9.41 20.16 3.71
C GLN A 84 -10.63 19.23 3.60
N LEU A 85 -10.63 18.12 4.32
CA LEU A 85 -11.73 17.16 4.41
C LEU A 85 -11.98 16.80 5.87
N PRO A 86 -13.22 16.58 6.26
CA PRO A 86 -13.54 16.15 7.62
C PRO A 86 -13.14 14.71 7.91
N THR A 87 -13.05 13.88 6.88
CA THR A 87 -12.61 12.50 6.94
C THR A 87 -12.06 12.04 5.59
N LEU A 88 -11.19 11.06 5.62
CA LEU A 88 -10.65 10.39 4.43
C LEU A 88 -11.29 8.99 4.23
N LEU A 89 -12.22 8.61 5.12
CA LEU A 89 -12.85 7.30 5.16
C LEU A 89 -14.34 7.39 4.83
N TYR A 90 -14.78 6.50 3.95
CA TYR A 90 -16.17 6.35 3.57
C TYR A 90 -16.65 4.92 3.86
N PRO A 91 -17.76 4.73 4.59
CA PRO A 91 -18.24 3.39 4.94
C PRO A 91 -18.41 2.50 3.71
N ARG A 92 -17.86 1.30 3.77
CA ARG A 92 -17.96 0.31 2.71
C ARG A 92 -18.43 -1.05 3.22
N GLY A 93 -17.83 -1.56 4.28
CA GLY A 93 -17.95 -2.93 4.72
C GLY A 93 -17.20 -3.90 3.81
N LEU A 94 -16.88 -5.07 4.33
CA LEU A 94 -16.27 -6.17 3.57
C LEU A 94 -17.10 -7.43 3.76
N LEU A 95 -17.52 -8.03 2.66
CA LEU A 95 -18.16 -9.33 2.63
C LEU A 95 -17.18 -10.35 2.05
N THR A 96 -16.68 -11.26 2.88
CA THR A 96 -15.84 -12.36 2.41
C THR A 96 -16.73 -13.58 2.19
N LEU A 97 -16.58 -14.20 1.01
CA LEU A 97 -17.39 -15.34 0.58
C LEU A 97 -16.51 -16.58 0.36
N ALA A 98 -16.98 -17.73 0.77
CA ALA A 98 -16.35 -18.99 0.43
C ALA A 98 -16.64 -19.33 -1.05
N PRO A 99 -15.63 -19.57 -1.88
CA PRO A 99 -15.84 -20.20 -3.17
C PRO A 99 -16.46 -21.59 -3.00
N PRO A 100 -17.21 -22.09 -4.01
CA PRO A 100 -17.83 -23.41 -3.94
C PRO A 100 -16.84 -24.52 -3.59
N GLY A 101 -17.17 -25.30 -2.57
CA GLY A 101 -16.33 -26.42 -2.09
C GLY A 101 -15.21 -26.01 -1.12
N GLN A 102 -15.11 -24.73 -0.76
CA GLN A 102 -14.07 -24.21 0.17
C GLN A 102 -14.65 -23.75 1.52
N GLU A 103 -15.88 -24.10 1.83
CA GLU A 103 -16.61 -23.64 3.01
C GLU A 103 -15.88 -23.96 4.32
N ALA A 104 -15.33 -25.18 4.44
CA ALA A 104 -14.63 -25.62 5.66
C ALA A 104 -13.33 -24.81 5.91
N ALA A 105 -12.59 -24.49 4.86
CA ALA A 105 -11.39 -23.65 4.95
C ALA A 105 -11.78 -22.22 5.32
N ALA A 106 -12.81 -21.66 4.71
CA ALA A 106 -13.35 -20.35 5.00
C ALA A 106 -13.86 -20.23 6.44
N GLU A 107 -14.53 -21.27 6.96
CA GLU A 107 -15.00 -21.31 8.34
C GLU A 107 -13.85 -21.33 9.34
N SER A 108 -12.79 -22.08 9.06
CA SER A 108 -11.57 -22.09 9.88
C SER A 108 -10.89 -20.72 9.92
N GLU A 109 -10.86 -20.01 8.80
CA GLU A 109 -10.32 -18.65 8.71
C GLU A 109 -11.19 -17.66 9.48
N PHE A 110 -12.51 -17.72 9.33
CA PHE A 110 -13.45 -16.91 10.09
C PHE A 110 -13.26 -17.07 11.60
N GLU A 111 -13.15 -18.31 12.11
CA GLU A 111 -12.94 -18.58 13.54
C GLU A 111 -11.62 -18.00 14.05
N ARG A 112 -10.58 -17.96 13.22
CA ARG A 112 -9.29 -17.35 13.54
C ARG A 112 -9.39 -15.81 13.55
N LEU A 113 -10.01 -15.24 12.53
CA LEU A 113 -10.16 -13.79 12.37
C LEU A 113 -11.00 -13.16 13.47
N ARG A 114 -12.11 -13.78 13.87
CA ARG A 114 -13.01 -13.23 14.90
C ARG A 114 -12.36 -13.10 16.28
N GLN A 115 -11.22 -13.77 16.51
CA GLN A 115 -10.45 -13.64 17.76
C GLN A 115 -9.60 -12.37 17.80
N VAL A 116 -9.25 -11.82 16.63
CA VAL A 116 -8.33 -10.69 16.50
C VAL A 116 -8.95 -9.46 15.88
N VAL A 117 -10.11 -9.60 15.23
CA VAL A 117 -10.84 -8.50 14.60
C VAL A 117 -12.22 -8.36 15.26
N PRO A 118 -12.43 -7.35 16.09
CA PRO A 118 -13.73 -7.11 16.74
C PRO A 118 -14.82 -6.80 15.68
N GLY A 119 -16.05 -7.24 15.96
CA GLY A 119 -17.20 -6.87 15.15
C GLY A 119 -17.40 -7.68 13.86
N ILE A 120 -16.52 -8.64 13.57
CA ILE A 120 -16.71 -9.56 12.44
C ILE A 120 -17.88 -10.51 12.74
N VAL A 121 -18.79 -10.65 11.78
CA VAL A 121 -20.01 -11.45 11.95
C VAL A 121 -20.17 -12.46 10.82
N ARG A 122 -20.68 -13.66 11.16
CA ARG A 122 -21.04 -14.66 10.15
C ARG A 122 -22.19 -14.11 9.28
N ALA A 123 -22.08 -14.28 7.97
CA ALA A 123 -23.08 -13.89 7.00
C ALA A 123 -23.80 -15.13 6.48
N ASP A 124 -25.10 -15.18 6.66
CA ASP A 124 -25.95 -16.22 6.08
C ASP A 124 -26.43 -15.83 4.66
N ARG A 125 -27.12 -16.76 4.01
CA ARG A 125 -27.66 -16.61 2.64
C ARG A 125 -28.52 -15.34 2.50
N GLU A 126 -29.38 -15.04 3.45
CA GLU A 126 -30.29 -13.90 3.39
C GLU A 126 -29.52 -12.59 3.54
N PHE A 127 -28.59 -12.53 4.48
CA PHE A 127 -27.71 -11.38 4.66
C PHE A 127 -26.86 -11.10 3.41
N ILE A 128 -26.20 -12.14 2.86
CA ILE A 128 -25.36 -12.01 1.65
C ILE A 128 -26.19 -11.47 0.48
N ARG A 129 -27.35 -12.06 0.22
CA ARG A 129 -28.23 -11.64 -0.86
C ARG A 129 -28.82 -10.25 -0.65
N GLY A 130 -29.10 -9.89 0.61
CA GLY A 130 -29.54 -8.54 0.97
C GLY A 130 -28.48 -7.46 0.71
N LYS A 131 -27.19 -7.82 0.86
CA LYS A 131 -26.08 -6.92 0.55
C LYS A 131 -25.77 -6.84 -0.94
N ILE A 132 -25.82 -7.98 -1.65
CA ILE A 132 -25.49 -8.08 -3.07
C ILE A 132 -26.51 -8.98 -3.75
N PRO A 133 -27.59 -8.42 -4.28
CA PRO A 133 -28.67 -9.21 -4.89
C PRO A 133 -28.23 -10.10 -6.07
N LEU A 134 -27.13 -9.72 -6.73
CA LEU A 134 -26.61 -10.41 -7.91
C LEU A 134 -25.66 -11.57 -7.60
N ILE A 135 -25.36 -11.87 -6.33
CA ILE A 135 -24.51 -13.03 -5.98
C ILE A 135 -25.18 -14.32 -6.44
N ARG A 136 -24.41 -15.19 -7.09
CA ARG A 136 -24.87 -16.51 -7.50
C ARG A 136 -25.09 -17.44 -6.30
N ASP A 137 -26.00 -18.38 -6.44
CA ASP A 137 -26.40 -19.28 -5.36
C ASP A 137 -25.26 -20.13 -4.80
N GLU A 138 -24.30 -20.48 -5.64
CA GLU A 138 -23.12 -21.26 -5.31
C GLU A 138 -22.21 -20.55 -4.28
N TYR A 139 -22.23 -19.21 -4.21
CA TYR A 139 -21.48 -18.39 -3.27
C TYR A 139 -22.28 -18.01 -2.01
N LEU A 140 -23.50 -18.51 -1.85
CA LEU A 140 -24.36 -18.22 -0.70
C LEU A 140 -24.24 -19.25 0.44
N THR A 141 -23.24 -20.11 0.40
CA THR A 141 -23.11 -21.24 1.33
C THR A 141 -22.48 -20.82 2.64
N PHE A 142 -21.43 -20.00 2.59
CA PHE A 142 -20.71 -19.48 3.75
C PHE A 142 -20.03 -18.14 3.44
N GLY A 143 -20.05 -17.25 4.43
CA GLY A 143 -19.31 -15.99 4.38
C GLY A 143 -19.30 -15.28 5.72
N TRP A 144 -18.59 -14.17 5.79
CA TRP A 144 -18.61 -13.27 6.93
C TRP A 144 -18.55 -11.80 6.48
N TYR A 145 -18.98 -10.93 7.37
CA TYR A 145 -19.03 -9.51 7.12
C TYR A 145 -18.24 -8.73 8.17
N GLU A 146 -17.43 -7.79 7.70
CA GLU A 146 -16.67 -6.82 8.51
C GLU A 146 -17.28 -5.44 8.30
N PRO A 147 -18.01 -4.89 9.31
CA PRO A 147 -18.68 -3.59 9.18
C PRO A 147 -17.71 -2.41 9.16
N ASP A 148 -16.57 -2.51 9.88
CA ASP A 148 -15.62 -1.43 10.08
C ASP A 148 -14.56 -1.35 8.97
N VAL A 149 -14.98 -1.63 7.73
CA VAL A 149 -14.20 -1.46 6.52
C VAL A 149 -14.67 -0.21 5.78
N PHE A 150 -13.70 0.58 5.30
CA PHE A 150 -13.95 1.87 4.66
C PHE A 150 -13.17 2.00 3.36
N ASP A 151 -13.74 2.65 2.36
CA ASP A 151 -12.95 3.17 1.25
C ASP A 151 -12.07 4.32 1.75
N ILE A 152 -10.84 4.41 1.23
CA ILE A 152 -9.93 5.52 1.51
C ILE A 152 -9.89 6.43 0.29
N ASP A 153 -10.08 7.74 0.50
CA ASP A 153 -9.78 8.73 -0.54
C ASP A 153 -8.27 8.89 -0.68
N VAL A 154 -7.70 8.07 -1.58
CA VAL A 154 -6.25 8.02 -1.82
C VAL A 154 -5.72 9.35 -2.35
N HIS A 155 -6.49 10.00 -3.25
CA HIS A 155 -6.09 11.26 -3.84
C HIS A 155 -6.02 12.36 -2.78
N ALA A 156 -7.09 12.52 -1.99
CA ALA A 156 -7.13 13.51 -0.93
C ALA A 156 -6.07 13.26 0.15
N LEU A 157 -5.83 12.00 0.51
CA LEU A 157 -4.76 11.61 1.45
C LEU A 157 -3.38 12.03 0.92
N HIS A 158 -3.08 11.70 -0.32
CA HIS A 158 -1.79 11.99 -0.95
C HIS A 158 -1.57 13.51 -1.13
N GLU A 159 -2.55 14.20 -1.72
CA GLU A 159 -2.51 15.65 -1.90
C GLU A 159 -2.46 16.42 -0.57
N GLY A 160 -3.12 15.91 0.47
CA GLY A 160 -3.05 16.46 1.82
C GLY A 160 -1.61 16.46 2.36
N TYR A 161 -0.88 15.36 2.17
CA TYR A 161 0.54 15.28 2.54
C TYR A 161 1.41 16.23 1.72
N LEU A 162 1.25 16.28 0.40
CA LEU A 162 2.01 17.19 -0.47
C LEU A 162 1.72 18.66 -0.16
N ARG A 163 0.48 18.99 0.17
CA ARG A 163 0.09 20.34 0.61
C ARG A 163 0.74 20.70 1.94
N THR A 164 0.73 19.76 2.89
CA THR A 164 1.39 19.94 4.19
C THR A 164 2.89 20.19 4.05
N LEU A 165 3.57 19.40 3.21
CA LEU A 165 4.98 19.62 2.87
C LEU A 165 5.23 21.03 2.38
N ARG A 166 4.47 21.50 1.37
CA ARG A 166 4.61 22.83 0.77
C ARG A 166 4.33 23.95 1.77
N GLN A 167 3.28 23.83 2.58
CA GLN A 167 2.94 24.84 3.61
C GLN A 167 4.04 24.99 4.69
N ARG A 168 4.78 23.92 4.95
CA ARG A 168 5.90 23.93 5.91
C ARG A 168 7.24 24.30 5.28
N GLY A 169 7.23 24.73 3.99
CA GLY A 169 8.42 25.18 3.27
C GLY A 169 9.28 24.06 2.70
N GLY A 170 8.83 22.81 2.73
CA GLY A 170 9.48 21.70 2.02
C GLY A 170 9.34 21.84 0.51
N GLN A 171 10.30 21.30 -0.22
CA GLN A 171 10.34 21.39 -1.69
C GLN A 171 10.02 20.05 -2.32
N LEU A 172 9.22 20.08 -3.38
CA LEU A 172 8.95 18.96 -4.27
C LEU A 172 9.48 19.29 -5.66
N VAL A 173 10.32 18.42 -6.21
CA VAL A 173 10.83 18.52 -7.58
C VAL A 173 10.37 17.27 -8.33
N THR A 174 9.59 17.46 -9.39
CA THR A 174 9.06 16.41 -10.26
C THR A 174 9.84 16.33 -11.56
N SER A 175 9.55 15.33 -12.42
CA SER A 175 10.25 15.10 -13.69
C SER A 175 11.77 14.95 -13.53
N THR A 176 12.20 14.38 -12.39
CA THR A 176 13.60 14.40 -11.97
C THR A 176 14.14 12.99 -11.76
N ASP A 177 14.81 12.46 -12.76
CA ASP A 177 15.55 11.20 -12.66
C ASP A 177 16.87 11.38 -11.90
N ILE A 178 17.10 10.52 -10.92
CA ILE A 178 18.39 10.44 -10.23
C ILE A 178 19.38 9.66 -11.08
N THR A 179 20.55 10.23 -11.30
CA THR A 179 21.60 9.65 -12.14
C THR A 179 22.78 9.09 -11.33
N ALA A 180 23.05 9.65 -10.15
CA ALA A 180 24.07 9.19 -9.23
C ALA A 180 23.71 9.55 -7.78
N VAL A 181 24.19 8.73 -6.85
CA VAL A 181 24.09 8.99 -5.41
C VAL A 181 25.43 8.66 -4.79
N GLU A 182 26.07 9.64 -4.17
CA GLU A 182 27.39 9.47 -3.59
C GLU A 182 27.42 10.00 -2.15
N ARG A 183 28.23 9.39 -1.30
CA ARG A 183 28.46 9.87 0.06
C ARG A 183 29.85 10.50 0.17
N GLY A 184 29.90 11.75 0.58
CA GLY A 184 31.14 12.49 0.77
C GLY A 184 31.00 13.61 1.80
N GLY A 185 32.02 13.80 2.65
CA GLY A 185 32.00 14.86 3.66
C GLY A 185 30.86 14.75 4.69
N GLY A 186 30.38 13.54 4.97
CA GLY A 186 29.26 13.31 5.91
C GLY A 186 27.86 13.56 5.30
N GLN A 187 27.78 13.83 4.00
CA GLN A 187 26.53 14.11 3.29
C GLN A 187 26.32 13.13 2.12
N TRP A 188 25.06 12.91 1.78
CA TRP A 188 24.64 12.31 0.55
C TRP A 188 24.53 13.39 -0.53
N HIS A 189 25.12 13.15 -1.69
CA HIS A 189 25.01 13.96 -2.89
C HIS A 189 24.15 13.21 -3.89
N VAL A 190 22.99 13.75 -4.21
CA VAL A 190 22.04 13.19 -5.15
C VAL A 190 22.09 14.00 -6.42
N SER A 191 22.62 13.41 -7.49
CA SER A 191 22.74 14.05 -8.79
C SER A 191 21.58 13.68 -9.71
N THR A 192 21.10 14.66 -10.43
CA THR A 192 20.14 14.54 -11.52
C THR A 192 20.82 14.97 -12.83
N ARG A 193 20.07 15.10 -13.90
CA ARG A 193 20.62 15.61 -15.16
C ARG A 193 20.96 17.10 -15.08
N GLU A 194 20.29 17.85 -14.25
CA GLU A 194 20.35 19.32 -14.19
C GLU A 194 21.05 19.82 -12.94
N ASP A 195 20.83 19.16 -11.78
CA ASP A 195 21.24 19.64 -10.48
C ASP A 195 21.90 18.56 -9.63
N THR A 196 22.59 18.99 -8.57
CA THR A 196 23.06 18.12 -7.48
C THR A 196 22.61 18.71 -6.15
N PHE A 197 21.92 17.89 -5.37
CA PHE A 197 21.41 18.22 -4.04
C PHE A 197 22.22 17.50 -2.97
N SER A 198 22.32 18.08 -1.78
CA SER A 198 23.03 17.43 -0.68
C SER A 198 22.28 17.50 0.64
N ALA A 199 22.36 16.41 1.41
CA ALA A 199 21.80 16.30 2.76
C ALA A 199 22.53 15.24 3.59
N PRO A 200 22.59 15.36 4.92
CA PRO A 200 23.13 14.32 5.78
C PRO A 200 22.26 13.04 5.80
N LEU A 201 20.96 13.15 5.51
CA LEU A 201 20.00 12.04 5.51
C LEU A 201 19.37 11.85 4.13
N LEU A 202 19.34 10.61 3.68
CA LEU A 202 18.70 10.19 2.43
C LEU A 202 17.64 9.12 2.73
N VAL A 203 16.38 9.41 2.40
CA VAL A 203 15.26 8.47 2.55
C VAL A 203 14.92 7.86 1.20
N ASN A 204 15.01 6.55 1.11
CA ASN A 204 14.62 5.80 -0.07
C ASN A 204 13.17 5.33 0.05
N ALA A 205 12.25 6.07 -0.59
CA ALA A 205 10.82 5.79 -0.70
C ALA A 205 10.39 5.53 -2.15
N ALA A 206 11.33 5.03 -3.00
CA ALA A 206 11.18 4.89 -4.44
C ALA A 206 10.29 3.70 -4.89
N GLY A 207 9.49 3.11 -3.98
CA GLY A 207 8.54 2.05 -4.32
C GLY A 207 9.23 0.85 -4.99
N ALA A 208 8.79 0.48 -6.20
CA ALA A 208 9.36 -0.63 -6.95
C ALA A 208 10.84 -0.42 -7.34
N TRP A 209 11.31 0.82 -7.40
CA TRP A 209 12.68 1.17 -7.77
C TRP A 209 13.63 1.30 -6.57
N ALA A 210 13.19 0.96 -5.36
CA ALA A 210 13.98 1.22 -4.17
C ALA A 210 15.33 0.47 -4.16
N ASP A 211 15.41 -0.78 -4.61
CA ASP A 211 16.69 -1.49 -4.73
C ASP A 211 17.61 -0.88 -5.80
N GLN A 212 17.04 -0.28 -6.86
CA GLN A 212 17.83 0.44 -7.88
C GLN A 212 18.44 1.73 -7.31
N VAL A 213 17.68 2.48 -6.51
CA VAL A 213 18.20 3.67 -5.81
C VAL A 213 19.29 3.29 -4.81
N ALA A 214 19.12 2.17 -4.09
CA ALA A 214 20.15 1.65 -3.20
C ALA A 214 21.43 1.28 -3.95
N ALA A 215 21.31 0.62 -5.12
CA ALA A 215 22.45 0.28 -5.95
C ALA A 215 23.21 1.54 -6.43
N LEU A 216 22.50 2.62 -6.80
CA LEU A 216 23.13 3.90 -7.14
C LEU A 216 23.88 4.51 -5.95
N ALA A 217 23.43 4.24 -4.72
CA ALA A 217 24.03 4.74 -3.48
C ALA A 217 25.14 3.82 -2.92
N GLY A 218 25.41 2.67 -3.58
CA GLY A 218 26.33 1.66 -3.07
C GLY A 218 25.85 0.97 -1.79
N VAL A 219 24.53 0.90 -1.57
CA VAL A 219 23.88 0.28 -0.40
C VAL A 219 23.33 -1.08 -0.80
N ASP A 220 23.46 -2.06 0.11
CA ASP A 220 22.96 -3.41 -0.13
C ASP A 220 21.44 -3.43 -0.34
N ALA A 221 20.98 -4.17 -1.33
CA ALA A 221 19.57 -4.34 -1.64
C ALA A 221 18.82 -5.06 -0.52
N ILE A 222 17.55 -4.73 -0.33
CA ILE A 222 16.65 -5.43 0.59
C ILE A 222 15.91 -6.61 -0.05
N GLY A 223 16.21 -6.92 -1.33
CA GLY A 223 15.56 -8.00 -2.05
C GLY A 223 14.09 -7.73 -2.36
N LEU A 224 13.81 -6.53 -2.87
CA LEU A 224 12.46 -6.10 -3.18
C LEU A 224 11.87 -6.91 -4.33
N MET A 225 10.65 -7.40 -4.13
CA MET A 225 9.88 -8.18 -5.11
C MET A 225 8.63 -7.40 -5.51
N PRO A 226 8.67 -6.65 -6.63
CA PRO A 226 7.46 -6.05 -7.18
C PRO A 226 6.55 -7.14 -7.74
N LEU A 227 5.30 -7.17 -7.29
CA LEU A 227 4.27 -8.10 -7.77
C LEU A 227 3.16 -7.31 -8.43
N ARG A 228 2.83 -7.67 -9.69
CA ARG A 228 1.77 -7.02 -10.45
C ARG A 228 0.41 -7.38 -9.85
N ARG A 229 -0.47 -6.37 -9.79
CA ARG A 229 -1.86 -6.49 -9.41
C ARG A 229 -2.72 -5.80 -10.45
N THR A 230 -3.59 -6.57 -11.11
CA THR A 230 -4.49 -6.12 -12.17
C THR A 230 -5.85 -5.75 -11.61
N ALA A 231 -6.46 -4.72 -12.16
CA ALA A 231 -7.85 -4.35 -11.92
C ALA A 231 -8.54 -3.95 -13.22
N ILE A 232 -9.84 -4.22 -13.30
CA ILE A 232 -10.71 -3.85 -14.42
C ILE A 232 -11.97 -3.17 -13.91
N LEU A 233 -12.62 -2.39 -14.78
CA LEU A 233 -13.95 -1.81 -14.54
C LEU A 233 -14.98 -2.46 -15.48
N LEU A 234 -16.09 -2.86 -14.91
CA LEU A 234 -17.19 -3.53 -15.59
C LEU A 234 -18.50 -2.74 -15.40
N ASP A 235 -19.36 -2.77 -16.41
CA ASP A 235 -20.72 -2.24 -16.27
C ASP A 235 -21.55 -3.17 -15.36
N PRO A 236 -22.30 -2.62 -14.40
CA PRO A 236 -23.34 -3.38 -13.73
C PRO A 236 -24.51 -3.67 -14.73
N PRO A 237 -25.33 -4.68 -14.45
CA PRO A 237 -26.57 -4.88 -15.23
C PRO A 237 -27.44 -3.63 -15.26
N ALA A 238 -28.16 -3.44 -16.38
CA ALA A 238 -29.01 -2.26 -16.57
C ALA A 238 -30.02 -2.09 -15.41
N GLY A 239 -30.05 -0.90 -14.83
CA GLY A 239 -30.91 -0.56 -13.70
C GLY A 239 -30.43 -1.05 -12.32
N CYS A 240 -29.24 -1.66 -12.22
CA CYS A 240 -28.66 -2.08 -10.97
C CYS A 240 -27.78 -0.97 -10.41
N ASP A 241 -28.12 -0.45 -9.22
CA ASP A 241 -27.25 0.43 -8.43
C ASP A 241 -26.34 -0.42 -7.54
N VAL A 242 -25.05 -0.34 -7.79
CA VAL A 242 -24.01 -1.05 -7.03
C VAL A 242 -23.34 -0.19 -5.95
N SER A 243 -23.69 1.09 -5.85
CA SER A 243 -22.99 2.07 -4.99
C SER A 243 -22.99 1.67 -3.51
N GLY A 244 -24.07 1.03 -3.05
CA GLY A 244 -24.22 0.53 -1.67
C GLY A 244 -23.63 -0.85 -1.40
N TRP A 245 -23.02 -1.53 -2.38
CA TRP A 245 -22.44 -2.84 -2.15
C TRP A 245 -21.19 -2.75 -1.26
N PRO A 246 -20.94 -3.74 -0.40
CA PRO A 246 -19.65 -3.86 0.26
C PRO A 246 -18.54 -4.23 -0.74
N LEU A 247 -17.29 -4.09 -0.31
CA LEU A 247 -16.19 -4.81 -0.95
C LEU A 247 -16.46 -6.32 -0.80
N VAL A 248 -16.24 -7.09 -1.84
CA VAL A 248 -16.35 -8.56 -1.83
C VAL A 248 -14.96 -9.15 -2.00
N LEU A 249 -14.64 -10.13 -1.18
CA LEU A 249 -13.40 -10.90 -1.26
C LEU A 249 -13.72 -12.38 -1.31
N ALA A 250 -13.10 -13.13 -2.19
CA ALA A 250 -13.09 -14.59 -2.10
C ALA A 250 -12.17 -15.01 -0.93
N SER A 251 -12.61 -15.93 -0.08
CA SER A 251 -11.86 -16.36 1.11
C SER A 251 -10.52 -17.03 0.79
N ASP A 252 -10.39 -17.59 -0.42
CA ASP A 252 -9.14 -18.16 -0.94
C ASP A 252 -8.23 -17.11 -1.60
N GLY A 253 -8.66 -15.83 -1.62
CA GLY A 253 -7.93 -14.74 -2.22
C GLY A 253 -7.92 -14.73 -3.75
N SER A 254 -8.73 -15.56 -4.42
CA SER A 254 -8.75 -15.67 -5.88
C SER A 254 -9.26 -14.42 -6.60
N PHE A 255 -10.11 -13.61 -5.96
CA PHE A 255 -10.59 -12.35 -6.52
C PHE A 255 -11.12 -11.39 -5.46
N TYR A 256 -11.27 -10.13 -5.86
CA TYR A 256 -12.09 -9.17 -5.14
C TYR A 256 -12.89 -8.29 -6.10
N LEU A 257 -14.04 -7.81 -5.61
CA LEU A 257 -14.94 -6.90 -6.31
C LEU A 257 -15.29 -5.73 -5.41
N LYS A 258 -15.45 -4.54 -5.95
CA LYS A 258 -15.99 -3.40 -5.20
C LYS A 258 -16.68 -2.41 -6.14
N PRO A 259 -17.65 -1.62 -5.64
CA PRO A 259 -18.14 -0.48 -6.40
C PRO A 259 -17.04 0.55 -6.63
N ASP A 260 -17.01 1.13 -7.82
CA ASP A 260 -16.14 2.24 -8.14
C ASP A 260 -16.82 3.16 -9.18
N ALA A 261 -17.18 4.38 -8.78
CA ALA A 261 -17.82 5.38 -9.61
C ALA A 261 -19.05 4.88 -10.42
N GLY A 262 -19.88 4.04 -9.81
CA GLY A 262 -21.07 3.44 -10.45
C GLY A 262 -20.79 2.21 -11.32
N LEU A 263 -19.53 1.79 -11.42
CA LEU A 263 -19.07 0.56 -12.06
C LEU A 263 -18.71 -0.50 -11.01
N ILE A 264 -18.40 -1.71 -11.47
CA ILE A 264 -17.85 -2.79 -10.66
C ILE A 264 -16.36 -2.89 -10.96
N LEU A 265 -15.52 -2.54 -10.00
CA LEU A 265 -14.11 -2.88 -10.04
C LEU A 265 -13.95 -4.36 -9.72
N ALA A 266 -13.22 -5.09 -10.56
CA ALA A 266 -12.87 -6.49 -10.36
C ALA A 266 -11.36 -6.71 -10.50
N SER A 267 -10.80 -7.61 -9.70
CA SER A 267 -9.40 -8.02 -9.78
C SER A 267 -9.28 -9.53 -9.57
N PRO A 268 -8.43 -10.22 -10.35
CA PRO A 268 -8.15 -11.64 -10.14
C PRO A 268 -7.15 -11.87 -9.00
N ALA A 269 -6.85 -10.83 -8.23
CA ALA A 269 -5.91 -10.83 -7.13
C ALA A 269 -4.50 -11.37 -7.49
N ASP A 270 -4.10 -11.21 -8.75
CA ASP A 270 -2.80 -11.65 -9.30
C ASP A 270 -1.61 -11.12 -8.50
N GLU A 271 -0.55 -11.91 -8.42
CA GLU A 271 0.75 -11.56 -7.81
C GLU A 271 1.89 -12.05 -8.69
N HIS A 272 1.89 -11.67 -9.96
CA HIS A 272 2.96 -12.05 -10.89
C HIS A 272 4.21 -11.20 -10.65
N PRO A 273 5.38 -11.84 -10.46
CA PRO A 273 6.65 -11.10 -10.35
C PRO A 273 6.90 -10.21 -11.58
N SER A 274 7.36 -9.00 -11.33
CA SER A 274 7.63 -8.00 -12.36
C SER A 274 8.94 -7.26 -12.07
N LEU A 275 9.56 -6.74 -13.08
CA LEU A 275 10.55 -5.69 -12.89
C LEU A 275 9.86 -4.38 -12.49
N ALA A 276 10.61 -3.46 -11.88
CA ALA A 276 10.14 -2.10 -11.67
C ALA A 276 9.90 -1.43 -13.04
N CYS A 277 8.64 -1.10 -13.32
CA CYS A 277 8.22 -0.55 -14.61
C CYS A 277 6.90 0.22 -14.46
N ASP A 278 6.49 0.88 -15.53
CA ASP A 278 5.12 1.35 -15.72
C ASP A 278 4.22 0.13 -16.00
N ALA A 279 3.66 -0.45 -14.93
CA ALA A 279 2.97 -1.73 -15.00
C ALA A 279 1.70 -1.63 -15.85
N ARG A 280 1.51 -2.64 -16.71
CA ARG A 280 0.31 -2.82 -17.53
C ARG A 280 -0.31 -4.18 -17.21
N PRO A 281 -1.64 -4.31 -17.28
CA PRO A 281 -2.30 -5.59 -17.12
C PRO A 281 -1.97 -6.53 -18.28
N GLU A 282 -1.87 -7.82 -18.02
CA GLU A 282 -1.82 -8.84 -19.07
C GLU A 282 -3.24 -9.24 -19.47
N GLU A 283 -3.42 -9.63 -20.74
CA GLU A 283 -4.73 -10.04 -21.27
C GLU A 283 -5.33 -11.20 -20.49
N LEU A 284 -4.49 -12.11 -20.04
CA LEU A 284 -4.94 -13.26 -19.23
C LEU A 284 -5.49 -12.83 -17.87
N ASP A 285 -4.84 -11.86 -17.20
CA ASP A 285 -5.30 -11.34 -15.91
C ASP A 285 -6.62 -10.55 -16.06
N ILE A 286 -6.77 -9.81 -17.18
CA ILE A 286 -8.04 -9.16 -17.53
C ILE A 286 -9.15 -10.21 -17.71
N ALA A 287 -8.84 -11.29 -18.43
CA ALA A 287 -9.79 -12.38 -18.66
C ALA A 287 -10.18 -13.10 -17.35
N TYR A 288 -9.23 -13.36 -16.47
CA TYR A 288 -9.51 -13.93 -15.14
C TYR A 288 -10.38 -13.01 -14.27
N ALA A 289 -10.10 -11.70 -14.25
CA ALA A 289 -10.92 -10.75 -13.50
C ALA A 289 -12.38 -10.75 -14.00
N ALA A 290 -12.59 -10.76 -15.33
CA ALA A 290 -13.91 -10.85 -15.93
C ALA A 290 -14.58 -12.21 -15.65
N HIS A 291 -13.83 -13.29 -15.72
CA HIS A 291 -14.31 -14.64 -15.41
C HIS A 291 -14.80 -14.74 -13.96
N TYR A 292 -13.99 -14.38 -12.98
CA TYR A 292 -14.37 -14.42 -11.57
C TYR A 292 -15.58 -13.52 -11.24
N ALA A 293 -15.68 -12.36 -11.90
CA ALA A 293 -16.87 -11.52 -11.74
C ALA A 293 -18.14 -12.24 -12.24
N GLN A 294 -18.08 -12.98 -13.35
CA GLN A 294 -19.21 -13.75 -13.89
C GLN A 294 -19.49 -15.01 -13.08
N GLU A 295 -18.45 -15.64 -12.49
CA GLU A 295 -18.61 -16.80 -11.61
C GLU A 295 -19.28 -16.40 -10.28
N ALA A 296 -18.95 -15.23 -9.72
CA ALA A 296 -19.52 -14.77 -8.47
C ALA A 296 -20.87 -14.06 -8.63
N LEU A 297 -21.07 -13.35 -9.74
CA LEU A 297 -22.24 -12.51 -9.98
C LEU A 297 -23.11 -12.99 -11.14
N GLN A 298 -24.40 -12.76 -11.05
CA GLN A 298 -25.37 -12.94 -12.15
C GLN A 298 -25.24 -11.78 -13.15
N LEU A 299 -24.13 -11.75 -13.84
CA LEU A 299 -23.78 -10.67 -14.76
C LEU A 299 -23.13 -11.29 -16.02
N GLU A 300 -23.32 -10.67 -17.18
CA GLU A 300 -22.63 -10.99 -18.43
C GLU A 300 -21.64 -9.87 -18.75
N VAL A 301 -20.35 -10.17 -18.74
CA VAL A 301 -19.30 -9.21 -19.12
C VAL A 301 -19.20 -9.14 -20.62
N ARG A 302 -19.76 -8.10 -21.22
CA ARG A 302 -19.70 -7.85 -22.67
C ARG A 302 -18.48 -7.00 -23.06
N GLN A 303 -18.04 -6.13 -22.16
CA GLN A 303 -16.95 -5.19 -22.38
C GLN A 303 -16.27 -4.85 -21.06
N VAL A 304 -14.95 -4.79 -21.07
CA VAL A 304 -14.13 -4.17 -20.02
C VAL A 304 -14.01 -2.67 -20.35
N ARG A 305 -14.50 -1.81 -19.45
CA ARG A 305 -14.50 -0.36 -19.65
C ARG A 305 -13.12 0.25 -19.51
N HIS A 306 -12.37 -0.24 -18.56
CA HIS A 306 -11.00 0.18 -18.29
C HIS A 306 -10.23 -0.95 -17.60
N SER A 307 -8.94 -0.99 -17.82
CA SER A 307 -8.04 -1.92 -17.15
C SER A 307 -6.71 -1.25 -16.83
N TRP A 308 -6.14 -1.56 -15.67
CA TRP A 308 -4.83 -1.09 -15.26
C TRP A 308 -4.15 -2.11 -14.36
N ALA A 309 -2.86 -1.91 -14.13
CA ALA A 309 -2.11 -2.68 -13.14
C ALA A 309 -1.20 -1.78 -12.33
N GLY A 310 -0.95 -2.18 -11.09
CA GLY A 310 0.03 -1.57 -10.20
C GLY A 310 1.02 -2.58 -9.68
N LEU A 311 2.11 -2.13 -9.07
CA LEU A 311 3.11 -2.98 -8.44
C LEU A 311 2.96 -2.92 -6.92
N ARG A 312 2.74 -4.07 -6.29
CA ARG A 312 2.83 -4.25 -4.84
C ARG A 312 4.24 -4.71 -4.52
N ASN A 313 4.94 -3.98 -3.67
CA ASN A 313 6.35 -4.21 -3.45
C ASN A 313 6.56 -4.90 -2.10
N PHE A 314 7.01 -6.14 -2.14
CA PHE A 314 7.26 -6.97 -0.96
C PHE A 314 8.74 -7.26 -0.77
N VAL A 315 9.12 -7.59 0.43
CA VAL A 315 10.35 -8.31 0.75
C VAL A 315 9.98 -9.74 1.20
N ALA A 316 10.96 -10.60 1.40
CA ALA A 316 10.74 -12.03 1.62
C ALA A 316 9.72 -12.36 2.73
N ASP A 317 9.71 -11.62 3.83
CA ASP A 317 8.78 -11.81 4.95
C ASP A 317 7.48 -11.02 4.84
N ARG A 318 7.28 -10.32 3.72
CA ARG A 318 6.10 -9.51 3.38
C ARG A 318 5.77 -8.37 4.37
N ARG A 319 6.71 -8.01 5.26
CA ARG A 319 6.57 -6.89 6.19
C ARG A 319 7.24 -5.63 5.63
N PRO A 320 6.74 -4.42 5.91
CA PRO A 320 7.36 -3.18 5.44
C PRO A 320 8.79 -3.03 6.01
N VAL A 321 9.63 -2.31 5.28
CA VAL A 321 11.01 -2.00 5.68
C VAL A 321 11.09 -0.52 6.03
N ILE A 322 11.29 -0.24 7.32
CA ILE A 322 11.35 1.12 7.88
C ILE A 322 12.55 1.18 8.83
N GLY A 323 13.60 1.93 8.46
CA GLY A 323 14.77 2.05 9.30
C GLY A 323 16.05 2.37 8.55
N PHE A 324 17.11 2.70 9.30
CA PHE A 324 18.44 2.95 8.75
C PHE A 324 19.07 1.67 8.20
N ALA A 325 19.70 1.79 7.03
CA ALA A 325 20.56 0.76 6.49
C ALA A 325 21.68 0.42 7.49
N ALA A 326 22.09 -0.84 7.55
CA ALA A 326 23.16 -1.24 8.47
C ALA A 326 24.55 -0.92 7.93
N ASP A 327 24.67 -0.86 6.61
CA ASP A 327 25.90 -0.70 5.81
C ASP A 327 26.15 0.73 5.33
N ALA A 328 25.17 1.65 5.51
CA ALA A 328 25.27 3.00 5.01
C ALA A 328 24.71 4.04 5.99
N GLU A 329 25.60 4.82 6.59
CA GLU A 329 25.22 5.86 7.54
C GLU A 329 24.37 6.94 6.88
N GLY A 330 23.23 7.29 7.51
CA GLY A 330 22.31 8.31 7.02
C GLY A 330 21.43 7.88 5.85
N PHE A 331 21.52 6.63 5.37
CA PHE A 331 20.58 6.05 4.42
C PHE A 331 19.43 5.38 5.16
N PHE A 332 18.20 5.73 4.81
CA PHE A 332 17.00 5.25 5.48
C PHE A 332 16.03 4.60 4.48
N TRP A 333 15.57 3.41 4.79
CA TRP A 333 14.59 2.67 4.00
C TRP A 333 13.16 2.99 4.43
N LEU A 334 12.29 3.27 3.46
CA LEU A 334 10.84 3.35 3.62
C LEU A 334 10.19 2.65 2.42
N ALA A 335 10.24 1.32 2.41
CA ALA A 335 9.90 0.49 1.26
C ALA A 335 9.17 -0.80 1.68
N GLY A 336 8.77 -1.62 0.71
CA GLY A 336 8.21 -2.95 0.96
C GLY A 336 6.82 -2.95 1.60
N GLN A 337 6.00 -1.89 1.43
CA GLN A 337 4.67 -1.80 2.05
C GLN A 337 3.63 -2.76 1.45
N GLY A 338 3.97 -3.49 0.38
CA GLY A 338 3.11 -4.47 -0.25
C GLY A 338 1.75 -3.92 -0.67
N GLY A 339 0.68 -4.57 -0.24
CA GLY A 339 -0.70 -4.13 -0.47
C GLY A 339 -1.26 -3.18 0.60
N HIS A 340 -0.47 -2.81 1.63
CA HIS A 340 -0.93 -2.11 2.84
C HIS A 340 -0.53 -0.62 2.88
N GLY A 341 0.29 -0.15 1.93
CA GLY A 341 0.96 1.15 1.99
C GLY A 341 0.03 2.36 2.14
N ILE A 342 -1.20 2.31 1.64
CA ILE A 342 -2.17 3.39 1.78
C ILE A 342 -2.74 3.43 3.20
N GLN A 343 -3.30 2.31 3.67
CA GLN A 343 -3.96 2.26 4.99
C GLN A 343 -2.99 2.44 6.15
N THR A 344 -1.71 2.09 5.98
CA THR A 344 -0.68 2.21 7.02
C THR A 344 0.13 3.51 6.93
N ALA A 345 -0.03 4.31 5.87
CA ALA A 345 0.78 5.49 5.60
C ALA A 345 0.88 6.46 6.80
N PRO A 346 -0.21 6.81 7.50
CA PRO A 346 -0.13 7.73 8.62
C PRO A 346 0.80 7.26 9.75
N ALA A 347 0.64 6.01 10.19
CA ALA A 347 1.45 5.46 11.27
C ALA A 347 2.89 5.16 10.81
N ALA A 348 3.07 4.65 9.58
CA ALA A 348 4.39 4.39 9.01
C ALA A 348 5.21 5.67 8.84
N ALA A 349 4.58 6.77 8.42
CA ALA A 349 5.25 8.07 8.29
C ALA A 349 5.70 8.63 9.65
N ARG A 350 4.82 8.59 10.67
CA ARG A 350 5.18 9.01 12.04
C ARG A 350 6.32 8.16 12.61
N LEU A 351 6.26 6.83 12.40
CA LEU A 351 7.34 5.93 12.81
C LEU A 351 8.66 6.28 12.11
N ALA A 352 8.63 6.43 10.79
CA ALA A 352 9.82 6.77 10.01
C ALA A 352 10.42 8.11 10.45
N ALA A 353 9.60 9.15 10.60
CA ALA A 353 10.05 10.46 11.05
C ALA A 353 10.67 10.43 12.47
N ALA A 354 10.05 9.71 13.41
CA ALA A 354 10.57 9.61 14.77
C ALA A 354 11.88 8.80 14.85
N LEU A 355 12.02 7.74 14.03
CA LEU A 355 13.28 7.00 13.90
C LEU A 355 14.38 7.86 13.28
N LEU A 356 14.07 8.59 12.21
CA LEU A 356 15.03 9.49 11.54
C LEU A 356 15.55 10.60 12.44
N LEU A 357 14.65 11.30 13.14
CA LEU A 357 15.01 12.49 13.91
C LEU A 357 15.48 12.18 15.32
N HIS A 358 14.97 11.11 15.93
CA HIS A 358 15.12 10.89 17.37
C HIS A 358 15.56 9.47 17.73
N ASN A 359 15.69 8.57 16.75
CA ASN A 359 15.97 7.15 16.95
C ASN A 359 15.06 6.47 18.00
N ARG A 360 13.77 6.79 17.97
CA ARG A 360 12.76 6.27 18.91
C ARG A 360 11.44 5.96 18.21
N VAL A 361 10.64 5.09 18.81
CA VAL A 361 9.27 4.81 18.40
C VAL A 361 8.35 5.91 18.93
N PRO A 362 7.34 6.39 18.18
CA PRO A 362 6.30 7.27 18.71
C PRO A 362 5.55 6.62 19.88
N THR A 363 5.18 7.43 20.88
CA THR A 363 4.57 6.94 22.13
C THR A 363 3.29 6.14 21.90
N ASP A 364 2.46 6.53 20.95
CA ASP A 364 1.22 5.81 20.61
C ASP A 364 1.50 4.43 20.02
N LEU A 365 2.51 4.32 19.16
CA LEU A 365 2.94 3.05 18.56
C LEU A 365 3.66 2.16 19.59
N GLU A 366 4.45 2.75 20.47
CA GLU A 366 5.11 2.03 21.57
C GLU A 366 4.08 1.46 22.56
N GLN A 367 3.09 2.26 22.96
CA GLN A 367 1.99 1.83 23.82
C GLN A 367 1.11 0.75 23.17
N ALA A 368 0.96 0.79 21.85
CA ALA A 368 0.30 -0.27 21.10
C ALA A 368 1.13 -1.56 21.02
N GLY A 369 2.41 -1.52 21.43
CA GLY A 369 3.31 -2.68 21.45
C GLY A 369 4.08 -2.89 20.14
N LEU A 370 4.28 -1.86 19.32
CA LEU A 370 5.09 -1.97 18.11
C LEU A 370 6.57 -2.13 18.46
N ASP A 371 7.14 -3.28 18.08
CA ASP A 371 8.58 -3.49 18.10
C ASP A 371 9.20 -3.01 16.78
N PRO A 372 10.09 -2.00 16.78
CA PRO A 372 10.73 -1.50 15.58
C PRO A 372 11.60 -2.55 14.88
N ALA A 373 12.04 -3.60 15.57
CA ALA A 373 12.76 -4.71 14.97
C ALA A 373 11.93 -5.43 13.90
N TRP A 374 10.61 -5.47 14.03
CA TRP A 374 9.72 -6.12 13.06
C TRP A 374 9.73 -5.46 11.69
N VAL A 375 10.10 -4.18 11.61
CA VAL A 375 10.14 -3.42 10.35
C VAL A 375 11.56 -2.97 9.98
N SER A 376 12.55 -3.24 10.82
CA SER A 376 13.94 -2.87 10.59
C SER A 376 14.54 -3.59 9.37
N PRO A 377 15.31 -2.92 8.50
CA PRO A 377 16.03 -3.58 7.40
C PRO A 377 17.04 -4.65 7.90
N ARG A 378 17.54 -4.53 9.12
CA ARG A 378 18.50 -5.48 9.71
C ARG A 378 17.96 -6.92 9.78
N ARG A 379 16.64 -7.11 9.91
CA ARG A 379 16.03 -8.45 9.94
C ARG A 379 16.20 -9.23 8.63
N ILE A 380 16.29 -8.50 7.50
CA ILE A 380 16.46 -9.10 6.17
C ILE A 380 17.91 -9.57 5.99
N GLN A 381 18.88 -8.77 6.43
CA GLN A 381 20.30 -9.06 6.33
C GLN A 381 20.72 -10.19 7.28
N ALA A 382 20.05 -10.34 8.43
CA ALA A 382 20.32 -11.41 9.39
C ALA A 382 19.84 -12.81 8.95
N GLY A 383 19.20 -12.95 7.78
CA GLY A 383 18.70 -14.23 7.29
C GLY A 383 17.44 -14.74 8.01
N GLU A 384 16.81 -13.93 8.85
CA GLU A 384 15.53 -14.25 9.52
C GLU A 384 14.32 -14.26 8.55
N GLY A 385 14.55 -14.13 7.25
CA GLY A 385 13.54 -14.16 6.20
C GLY A 385 12.87 -15.53 5.95
N SER A 386 13.21 -16.56 6.72
CA SER A 386 12.58 -17.88 6.67
C SER A 386 11.68 -18.09 7.88
N LEU A 387 10.62 -17.30 8.01
CA LEU A 387 9.50 -17.74 8.84
C LEU A 387 8.73 -18.79 8.04
N THR A 388 8.89 -20.05 8.42
CA THR A 388 7.96 -21.15 8.11
C THR A 388 6.66 -20.93 8.91
N GLY A 389 5.94 -19.86 8.57
CA GLY A 389 4.52 -19.80 8.80
C GLY A 389 3.84 -20.49 7.62
N PRO A 390 2.65 -21.08 7.76
CA PRO A 390 1.95 -21.63 6.62
C PRO A 390 1.76 -20.51 5.60
N THR A 391 2.61 -20.50 4.58
CA THR A 391 2.28 -19.85 3.33
C THR A 391 0.92 -20.45 2.94
N THR A 392 -0.13 -19.66 2.92
CA THR A 392 -1.26 -19.98 2.07
C THR A 392 -0.65 -20.10 0.68
N ASN A 393 -0.24 -21.33 0.36
CA ASN A 393 0.19 -21.70 -0.96
C ASN A 393 -1.04 -21.52 -1.85
N PHE A 394 -1.10 -20.37 -2.51
CA PHE A 394 -1.90 -20.24 -3.71
C PHE A 394 -1.26 -21.14 -4.75
N ASN A 395 -1.52 -22.45 -4.63
CA ASN A 395 -1.20 -23.42 -5.64
C ASN A 395 -2.11 -23.15 -6.83
N ILE A 396 -1.62 -22.37 -7.77
CA ILE A 396 -2.13 -22.39 -9.14
C ILE A 396 -1.65 -23.72 -9.74
N SER A 397 -2.37 -24.80 -9.46
CA SER A 397 -2.27 -26.01 -10.27
C SER A 397 -2.84 -25.68 -11.66
N ARG A 398 -2.01 -25.88 -12.64
CA ARG A 398 -2.21 -25.69 -14.09
C ARG A 398 -3.50 -26.35 -14.60
#